data_89bee43c70ac69aac550ff921c016766
#
_entry.id   89bee43c70ac69aac550ff921c016766
#
_cell.length_a   1.000
_cell.length_b   1.000
_cell.length_c   1.000
_cell.angle_alpha   90.00
_cell.angle_beta   90.00
_cell.angle_gamma   90.00
#
_symmetry.space_group_name_H-M   'P 1'
#
loop_
_entity.id
_entity.type
_entity.pdbx_description
1 polymer ?
#
loop_
_entity_poly.entity_id
_entity_poly.type
_entity_poly.pdbx_seq_one_letter_code
_entity_poly.pdbx_strand_id
1 'polypeptide(L)'
;MKSRTRIFVILLGAVAAAAAGVAVVRHWHGTSNGRRVMGGTLIGNAVAYDEMSRLVLGSFFGPIAADIAAAAPDGARVLEVGCGPGHLSIRLARQHGLDVTGLDLDPAMIERARANADRSEDSDERGPSFLVGDVAALPFPDEAFDLVVSTMSMHHWADPTSGMAEIDRVLRPGASALIWDFRPGFQPFHGDLPDPVEHTHGAPLRVVGATPWQWPWRFNFTQRIELIRAGD
;
A
#
# COMPACT_ATOMS: atom_id res chain seq x y z
N MET A 1 -20.48 -34.86 -15.21
CA MET A 1 -21.14 -34.30 -14.00
C MET A 1 -20.18 -33.89 -12.89
N LYS A 2 -19.07 -34.59 -12.64
CA LYS A 2 -18.13 -34.28 -11.51
C LYS A 2 -17.35 -32.96 -11.62
N SER A 3 -17.18 -32.37 -12.81
CA SER A 3 -16.40 -31.12 -13.02
C SER A 3 -17.20 -29.87 -12.68
N ARG A 4 -18.49 -29.83 -13.03
CA ARG A 4 -19.35 -28.65 -12.75
C ARG A 4 -19.63 -28.44 -11.26
N THR A 5 -19.76 -29.52 -10.50
CA THR A 5 -19.97 -29.46 -9.05
C THR A 5 -18.74 -28.96 -8.31
N ARG A 6 -17.51 -29.34 -8.75
CA ARG A 6 -16.26 -28.83 -8.15
C ARG A 6 -16.07 -27.34 -8.40
N ILE A 7 -16.38 -26.84 -9.59
CA ILE A 7 -16.29 -25.42 -9.93
C ILE A 7 -17.31 -24.61 -9.10
N PHE A 8 -18.52 -25.14 -8.90
CA PHE A 8 -19.55 -24.48 -8.11
C PHE A 8 -19.21 -24.41 -6.60
N VAL A 9 -18.59 -25.44 -6.05
CA VAL A 9 -18.12 -25.47 -4.64
C VAL A 9 -16.94 -24.51 -4.44
N ILE A 10 -16.02 -24.43 -5.40
CA ILE A 10 -14.90 -23.48 -5.35
C ILE A 10 -15.39 -22.02 -5.46
N LEU A 11 -16.37 -21.75 -6.34
CA LEU A 11 -16.98 -20.42 -6.46
C LEU A 11 -17.75 -20.02 -5.22
N LEU A 12 -18.54 -20.92 -4.61
CA LEU A 12 -19.23 -20.66 -3.34
C LEU A 12 -18.24 -20.45 -2.19
N GLY A 13 -17.16 -21.21 -2.14
CA GLY A 13 -16.08 -21.02 -1.14
C GLY A 13 -15.38 -19.67 -1.30
N ALA A 14 -15.09 -19.25 -2.53
CA ALA A 14 -14.47 -17.95 -2.80
C ALA A 14 -15.40 -16.77 -2.49
N VAL A 15 -16.69 -16.89 -2.81
CA VAL A 15 -17.70 -15.87 -2.46
C VAL A 15 -17.91 -15.80 -0.96
N ALA A 16 -17.96 -16.95 -0.26
CA ALA A 16 -18.05 -16.98 1.19
C ALA A 16 -16.80 -16.41 1.88
N ALA A 17 -15.61 -16.69 1.37
CA ALA A 17 -14.36 -16.12 1.86
C ALA A 17 -14.28 -14.60 1.61
N ALA A 18 -14.71 -14.13 0.45
CA ALA A 18 -14.80 -12.70 0.14
C ALA A 18 -15.85 -12.00 1.02
N ALA A 19 -17.03 -12.61 1.21
CA ALA A 19 -18.08 -12.07 2.10
C ALA A 19 -17.64 -12.09 3.56
N ALA A 20 -16.96 -13.13 4.02
CA ALA A 20 -16.37 -13.20 5.35
C ALA A 20 -15.25 -12.15 5.52
N GLY A 21 -14.39 -11.97 4.52
CA GLY A 21 -13.38 -10.91 4.49
C GLY A 21 -14.02 -9.52 4.60
N VAL A 22 -15.04 -9.25 3.79
CA VAL A 22 -15.82 -8.00 3.86
C VAL A 22 -16.51 -7.83 5.21
N ALA A 23 -17.10 -8.89 5.77
CA ALA A 23 -17.76 -8.85 7.08
C ALA A 23 -16.76 -8.63 8.21
N VAL A 24 -15.60 -9.28 8.15
CA VAL A 24 -14.49 -9.09 9.10
C VAL A 24 -13.98 -7.67 9.02
N VAL A 25 -13.73 -7.13 7.83
CA VAL A 25 -13.26 -5.76 7.64
C VAL A 25 -14.32 -4.75 8.10
N ARG A 26 -15.61 -4.96 7.79
CA ARG A 26 -16.71 -4.10 8.29
C ARG A 26 -16.87 -4.18 9.80
N HIS A 27 -16.78 -5.36 10.38
CA HIS A 27 -16.81 -5.53 11.84
C HIS A 27 -15.62 -4.85 12.48
N TRP A 28 -14.46 -4.96 11.86
CA TRP A 28 -13.21 -4.40 12.33
C TRP A 28 -13.22 -2.85 12.27
N HIS A 29 -13.68 -2.26 11.17
CA HIS A 29 -13.85 -0.80 11.05
C HIS A 29 -14.98 -0.27 11.96
N GLY A 30 -15.99 -1.09 12.30
CA GLY A 30 -17.05 -0.73 13.24
C GLY A 30 -16.64 -0.84 14.71
N THR A 31 -15.64 -1.67 15.03
CA THR A 31 -15.16 -1.92 16.40
C THR A 31 -13.78 -1.32 16.68
N SER A 32 -12.96 -1.09 15.65
CA SER A 32 -11.76 -0.30 15.79
C SER A 32 -12.18 1.16 15.91
N ASN A 33 -12.03 1.75 17.09
CA ASN A 33 -12.07 3.19 17.28
C ASN A 33 -10.90 3.83 16.51
N GLY A 34 -10.97 3.79 15.16
CA GLY A 34 -10.04 4.48 14.29
C GLY A 34 -10.01 5.95 14.71
N ARG A 35 -8.95 6.36 15.36
CA ARG A 35 -8.80 7.70 15.89
C ARG A 35 -8.32 8.57 14.75
N ARG A 36 -9.18 9.44 14.22
CA ARG A 36 -8.71 10.51 13.33
C ARG A 36 -7.78 11.42 14.11
N VAL A 37 -6.58 11.58 13.60
CA VAL A 37 -5.56 12.50 14.12
C VAL A 37 -5.20 13.48 13.00
N MET A 38 -4.47 14.56 13.35
CA MET A 38 -3.83 15.36 12.30
C MET A 38 -2.91 14.43 11.50
N GLY A 39 -3.12 14.37 10.19
CA GLY A 39 -2.34 13.52 9.28
C GLY A 39 -3.08 12.27 8.76
N GLY A 40 -4.17 11.80 9.38
CA GLY A 40 -4.89 10.63 8.87
C GLY A 40 -5.68 9.83 9.89
N THR A 41 -5.82 8.52 9.63
CA THR A 41 -6.56 7.59 10.49
C THR A 41 -5.59 6.56 11.08
N LEU A 42 -5.51 6.49 12.41
CA LEU A 42 -4.79 5.42 13.11
C LEU A 42 -5.66 4.16 13.23
N ILE A 43 -5.05 3.01 13.07
CA ILE A 43 -5.71 1.72 13.22
C ILE A 43 -5.59 1.27 14.68
N GLY A 44 -6.72 1.12 15.38
CA GLY A 44 -6.75 0.92 16.83
C GLY A 44 -6.14 -0.39 17.35
N ASN A 45 -5.85 -1.39 16.49
CA ASN A 45 -5.23 -2.66 16.87
C ASN A 45 -4.27 -3.18 15.80
N ALA A 46 -3.00 -2.79 15.90
CA ALA A 46 -1.96 -3.14 14.94
C ALA A 46 -1.72 -4.66 14.83
N VAL A 47 -1.87 -5.43 15.92
CA VAL A 47 -1.69 -6.90 15.92
C VAL A 47 -2.78 -7.58 15.11
N ALA A 48 -4.04 -7.24 15.38
CA ALA A 48 -5.16 -7.82 14.65
C ALA A 48 -5.16 -7.39 13.17
N TYR A 49 -4.74 -6.16 12.88
CA TYR A 49 -4.56 -5.68 11.51
C TYR A 49 -3.46 -6.46 10.78
N ASP A 50 -2.33 -6.71 11.43
CA ASP A 50 -1.23 -7.50 10.88
C ASP A 50 -1.68 -8.91 10.52
N GLU A 51 -2.38 -9.60 11.41
CA GLU A 51 -2.92 -10.94 11.14
C GLU A 51 -3.91 -10.94 9.98
N MET A 52 -4.85 -10.00 9.96
CA MET A 52 -5.80 -9.83 8.87
C MET A 52 -5.07 -9.50 7.55
N SER A 53 -4.15 -8.55 7.56
CA SER A 53 -3.35 -8.15 6.40
C SER A 53 -2.57 -9.35 5.83
N ARG A 54 -1.92 -10.13 6.67
CA ARG A 54 -1.21 -11.35 6.26
C ARG A 54 -2.13 -12.40 5.64
N LEU A 55 -3.31 -12.63 6.22
CA LEU A 55 -4.26 -13.65 5.76
C LEU A 55 -5.00 -13.23 4.49
N VAL A 56 -5.44 -11.98 4.42
CA VAL A 56 -6.29 -11.47 3.33
C VAL A 56 -5.46 -10.86 2.20
N LEU A 57 -4.45 -10.05 2.54
CA LEU A 57 -3.63 -9.33 1.58
C LEU A 57 -2.31 -10.05 1.24
N GLY A 58 -1.94 -11.11 1.96
CA GLY A 58 -0.67 -11.82 1.75
C GLY A 58 -0.46 -12.32 0.32
N SER A 59 -1.53 -12.81 -0.34
CA SER A 59 -1.50 -13.22 -1.75
C SER A 59 -1.44 -12.03 -2.72
N PHE A 60 -1.70 -10.82 -2.24
CA PHE A 60 -1.75 -9.58 -2.99
C PHE A 60 -0.36 -8.93 -3.10
N PHE A 61 0.42 -9.01 -2.03
CA PHE A 61 1.73 -8.37 -1.98
C PHE A 61 2.74 -9.00 -2.95
N GLY A 62 2.60 -10.28 -3.30
CA GLY A 62 3.50 -10.93 -4.25
C GLY A 62 3.48 -10.31 -5.65
N PRO A 63 2.32 -10.27 -6.32
CA PRO A 63 2.19 -9.61 -7.62
C PRO A 63 2.56 -8.13 -7.62
N ILE A 64 2.20 -7.39 -6.55
CA ILE A 64 2.56 -5.98 -6.41
C ILE A 64 4.08 -5.81 -6.27
N ALA A 65 4.73 -6.62 -5.43
CA ALA A 65 6.17 -6.57 -5.27
C ALA A 65 6.91 -6.86 -6.58
N ALA A 66 6.42 -7.82 -7.38
CA ALA A 66 6.98 -8.12 -8.70
C ALA A 66 6.81 -6.95 -9.69
N ASP A 67 5.65 -6.27 -9.67
CA ASP A 67 5.39 -5.10 -10.51
C ASP A 67 6.30 -3.91 -10.11
N ILE A 68 6.45 -3.68 -8.79
CA ILE A 68 7.38 -2.66 -8.26
C ILE A 68 8.81 -2.97 -8.67
N ALA A 69 9.26 -4.21 -8.49
CA ALA A 69 10.62 -4.61 -8.83
C ALA A 69 10.91 -4.51 -10.35
N ALA A 70 9.90 -4.74 -11.18
CA ALA A 70 10.04 -4.56 -12.63
C ALA A 70 10.13 -3.08 -13.05
N ALA A 71 9.56 -2.17 -12.25
CA ALA A 71 9.61 -0.73 -12.50
C ALA A 71 10.83 -0.05 -11.86
N ALA A 72 11.41 -0.65 -10.82
CA ALA A 72 12.52 -0.08 -10.07
C ALA A 72 13.86 -0.35 -10.76
N PRO A 73 14.81 0.60 -10.80
CA PRO A 73 16.20 0.33 -11.11
C PRO A 73 16.82 -0.67 -10.13
N ASP A 74 17.86 -1.38 -10.56
CA ASP A 74 18.60 -2.31 -9.68
C ASP A 74 19.15 -1.57 -8.45
N GLY A 75 18.86 -2.09 -7.25
CA GLY A 75 19.26 -1.48 -5.99
C GLY A 75 18.61 -0.13 -5.68
N ALA A 76 17.49 0.17 -6.33
CA ALA A 76 16.75 1.42 -6.15
C ALA A 76 16.43 1.70 -4.68
N ARG A 77 16.50 2.99 -4.32
CA ARG A 77 16.00 3.51 -3.05
C ARG A 77 14.50 3.72 -3.16
N VAL A 78 13.74 2.93 -2.43
CA VAL A 78 12.27 2.91 -2.48
C VAL A 78 11.70 3.40 -1.16
N LEU A 79 10.76 4.34 -1.23
CA LEU A 79 9.94 4.74 -0.09
C LEU A 79 8.55 4.08 -0.22
N GLU A 80 8.14 3.30 0.77
CA GLU A 80 6.74 2.87 0.91
C GLU A 80 6.01 3.77 1.90
N VAL A 81 4.99 4.50 1.42
CA VAL A 81 4.14 5.38 2.23
C VAL A 81 2.89 4.64 2.69
N GLY A 82 2.65 4.65 4.00
CA GLY A 82 1.59 3.87 4.63
C GLY A 82 1.92 2.38 4.64
N CYS A 83 3.13 2.03 5.09
CA CYS A 83 3.65 0.66 5.02
C CYS A 83 2.94 -0.31 5.98
N GLY A 84 2.13 0.19 6.93
CA GLY A 84 1.46 -0.62 7.93
C GLY A 84 2.43 -1.55 8.66
N PRO A 85 2.11 -2.86 8.81
CA PRO A 85 2.97 -3.84 9.47
C PRO A 85 4.17 -4.32 8.62
N GLY A 86 4.49 -3.63 7.51
CA GLY A 86 5.74 -3.76 6.75
C GLY A 86 5.83 -4.95 5.80
N HIS A 87 4.74 -5.66 5.52
CA HIS A 87 4.78 -6.89 4.70
C HIS A 87 5.34 -6.67 3.29
N LEU A 88 4.95 -5.59 2.62
CA LEU A 88 5.44 -5.29 1.28
C LEU A 88 6.89 -4.78 1.33
N SER A 89 7.23 -3.87 2.25
CA SER A 89 8.61 -3.38 2.45
C SER A 89 9.59 -4.52 2.67
N ILE A 90 9.26 -5.49 3.56
CA ILE A 90 10.09 -6.66 3.86
C ILE A 90 10.28 -7.51 2.60
N ARG A 91 9.21 -7.72 1.84
CA ARG A 91 9.28 -8.50 0.60
C ARG A 91 10.14 -7.83 -0.46
N LEU A 92 9.98 -6.52 -0.67
CA LEU A 92 10.78 -5.74 -1.62
C LEU A 92 12.26 -5.78 -1.28
N ALA A 93 12.63 -5.55 -0.03
CA ALA A 93 14.01 -5.58 0.40
C ALA A 93 14.64 -6.97 0.25
N ARG A 94 13.97 -8.02 0.72
CA ARG A 94 14.55 -9.37 0.81
C ARG A 94 14.46 -10.20 -0.44
N GLN A 95 13.34 -10.09 -1.17
CA GLN A 95 13.13 -10.92 -2.36
C GLN A 95 13.57 -10.22 -3.66
N HIS A 96 13.69 -8.89 -3.63
CA HIS A 96 14.03 -8.10 -4.81
C HIS A 96 15.28 -7.23 -4.62
N GLY A 97 15.93 -7.26 -3.45
CA GLY A 97 17.20 -6.58 -3.20
C GLY A 97 17.13 -5.05 -3.24
N LEU A 98 15.95 -4.46 -3.02
CA LEU A 98 15.75 -3.02 -3.04
C LEU A 98 16.11 -2.39 -1.69
N ASP A 99 16.62 -1.15 -1.70
CA ASP A 99 16.88 -0.37 -0.47
C ASP A 99 15.58 0.33 -0.04
N VAL A 100 14.84 -0.30 0.87
CA VAL A 100 13.47 0.08 1.20
C VAL A 100 13.38 0.82 2.53
N THR A 101 12.71 1.97 2.52
CA THR A 101 12.25 2.67 3.71
C THR A 101 10.72 2.63 3.75
N GLY A 102 10.15 2.04 4.80
CA GLY A 102 8.72 2.07 5.08
C GLY A 102 8.38 3.22 6.04
N LEU A 103 7.36 4.00 5.69
CA LEU A 103 6.86 5.09 6.54
C LEU A 103 5.37 4.86 6.83
N ASP A 104 4.98 5.04 8.08
CA ASP A 104 3.57 4.99 8.50
C ASP A 104 3.31 6.05 9.58
N LEU A 105 2.09 6.59 9.60
CA LEU A 105 1.66 7.58 10.58
C LEU A 105 1.50 6.96 11.98
N ASP A 106 1.15 5.67 12.05
CA ASP A 106 0.86 4.99 13.30
C ASP A 106 2.14 4.36 13.90
N PRO A 107 2.63 4.84 15.07
CA PRO A 107 3.78 4.25 15.73
C PRO A 107 3.61 2.76 16.04
N ALA A 108 2.38 2.28 16.30
CA ALA A 108 2.12 0.88 16.57
C ALA A 108 2.30 0.01 15.31
N MET A 109 2.02 0.56 14.12
CA MET A 109 2.31 -0.11 12.85
C MET A 109 3.82 -0.23 12.63
N ILE A 110 4.58 0.83 12.90
CA ILE A 110 6.04 0.84 12.76
C ILE A 110 6.70 -0.14 13.75
N GLU A 111 6.24 -0.19 15.01
CA GLU A 111 6.70 -1.20 15.96
C GLU A 111 6.44 -2.61 15.44
N ARG A 112 5.24 -2.84 14.87
CA ARG A 112 4.88 -4.12 14.30
C ARG A 112 5.70 -4.48 13.07
N ALA A 113 5.96 -3.51 12.18
CA ALA A 113 6.78 -3.68 11.00
C ALA A 113 8.22 -4.11 11.35
N ARG A 114 8.83 -3.47 12.35
CA ARG A 114 10.15 -3.86 12.89
C ARG A 114 10.13 -5.27 13.43
N ALA A 115 9.14 -5.60 14.26
CA ALA A 115 9.00 -6.95 14.81
C ALA A 115 8.77 -8.03 13.72
N ASN A 116 8.11 -7.70 12.63
CA ASN A 116 7.93 -8.61 11.49
C ASN A 116 9.22 -8.76 10.68
N ALA A 117 9.99 -7.69 10.52
CA ALA A 117 11.30 -7.76 9.87
C ALA A 117 12.29 -8.64 10.69
N ASP A 118 12.31 -8.50 12.01
CA ASP A 118 13.20 -9.29 12.87
C ASP A 118 12.87 -10.80 12.90
N ARG A 119 11.60 -11.16 12.69
CA ARG A 119 11.13 -12.57 12.69
C ARG A 119 11.45 -13.35 11.43
N SER A 120 11.74 -12.69 10.34
CA SER A 120 12.00 -13.39 9.10
C SER A 120 13.41 -13.99 9.15
N GLU A 121 13.51 -15.30 8.95
CA GLU A 121 14.67 -16.16 9.18
C GLU A 121 15.91 -15.84 8.32
N ASP A 122 15.76 -15.02 7.27
CA ASP A 122 16.87 -14.60 6.39
C ASP A 122 17.57 -13.36 6.97
N SER A 123 18.24 -13.53 8.12
CA SER A 123 18.85 -12.47 8.91
C SER A 123 20.14 -11.87 8.32
N ASP A 124 20.69 -12.44 7.27
CA ASP A 124 21.96 -11.99 6.65
C ASP A 124 21.77 -10.93 5.54
N GLU A 125 20.53 -10.65 5.11
CA GLU A 125 20.27 -9.64 4.09
C GLU A 125 19.79 -8.33 4.72
N ARG A 126 20.14 -7.20 4.06
CA ARG A 126 19.70 -5.87 4.46
C ARG A 126 18.17 -5.81 4.49
N GLY A 127 17.60 -5.77 5.69
CA GLY A 127 16.17 -5.56 5.88
C GLY A 127 15.76 -4.11 5.58
N PRO A 128 14.46 -3.83 5.41
CA PRO A 128 13.97 -2.47 5.25
C PRO A 128 14.15 -1.66 6.53
N SER A 129 14.27 -0.35 6.40
CA SER A 129 14.15 0.59 7.53
C SER A 129 12.71 1.05 7.70
N PHE A 130 12.31 1.42 8.95
CA PHE A 130 10.95 1.87 9.24
C PHE A 130 10.94 3.15 10.08
N LEU A 131 10.14 4.13 9.65
CA LEU A 131 9.97 5.41 10.31
C LEU A 131 8.50 5.74 10.58
N VAL A 132 8.24 6.39 11.72
CA VAL A 132 6.96 7.07 11.95
C VAL A 132 6.99 8.41 11.24
N GLY A 133 5.97 8.72 10.44
CA GLY A 133 5.89 10.00 9.75
C GLY A 133 4.57 10.21 9.02
N ASP A 134 4.29 11.49 8.74
CA ASP A 134 3.13 11.91 7.96
C ASP A 134 3.55 12.08 6.49
N VAL A 135 2.76 11.56 5.58
CA VAL A 135 2.98 11.73 4.14
C VAL A 135 2.93 13.20 3.71
N ALA A 136 2.14 14.01 4.41
CA ALA A 136 2.04 15.45 4.14
C ALA A 136 3.25 16.26 4.62
N ALA A 137 4.22 15.64 5.30
CA ALA A 137 5.46 16.25 5.80
C ALA A 137 6.56 15.19 5.90
N LEU A 138 7.03 14.70 4.76
CA LEU A 138 8.01 13.61 4.69
C LEU A 138 9.37 14.02 5.27
N PRO A 139 9.95 13.27 6.23
CA PRO A 139 11.20 13.62 6.90
C PRO A 139 12.44 13.25 6.07
N PHE A 140 12.38 13.49 4.76
CA PHE A 140 13.47 13.19 3.83
C PHE A 140 13.87 14.43 3.04
N PRO A 141 15.13 14.53 2.59
CA PRO A 141 15.54 15.58 1.67
C PRO A 141 14.88 15.43 0.31
N ASP A 142 14.96 16.50 -0.50
CA ASP A 142 14.55 16.48 -1.88
C ASP A 142 15.34 15.41 -2.65
N GLU A 143 14.71 14.79 -3.63
CA GLU A 143 15.36 13.84 -4.57
C GLU A 143 16.02 12.63 -3.88
N ALA A 144 15.46 12.21 -2.76
CA ALA A 144 16.01 11.11 -1.95
C ALA A 144 15.76 9.72 -2.54
N PHE A 145 14.69 9.55 -3.34
CA PHE A 145 14.21 8.23 -3.77
C PHE A 145 14.12 8.09 -5.28
N ASP A 146 14.39 6.86 -5.75
CA ASP A 146 14.27 6.43 -7.13
C ASP A 146 12.85 5.96 -7.46
N LEU A 147 12.07 5.62 -6.43
CA LEU A 147 10.68 5.18 -6.54
C LEU A 147 9.95 5.43 -5.22
N VAL A 148 8.72 5.92 -5.30
CA VAL A 148 7.79 5.96 -4.16
C VAL A 148 6.63 5.03 -4.43
N VAL A 149 6.22 4.25 -3.44
CA VAL A 149 5.08 3.33 -3.56
C VAL A 149 4.09 3.52 -2.41
N SER A 150 2.82 3.27 -2.67
CA SER A 150 1.79 3.24 -1.64
C SER A 150 0.76 2.16 -1.97
N THR A 151 0.37 1.36 -0.98
CA THR A 151 -0.62 0.30 -1.16
C THR A 151 -1.70 0.37 -0.11
N MET A 152 -2.97 0.53 -0.57
CA MET A 152 -4.15 0.54 0.29
C MET A 152 -4.05 1.53 1.47
N SER A 153 -3.46 2.71 1.23
CA SER A 153 -3.15 3.69 2.27
C SER A 153 -3.69 5.09 1.96
N MET A 154 -3.66 5.52 0.68
CA MET A 154 -3.99 6.89 0.30
C MET A 154 -5.39 7.31 0.75
N HIS A 155 -6.36 6.41 0.75
CA HIS A 155 -7.73 6.68 1.22
C HIS A 155 -7.81 7.00 2.73
N HIS A 156 -6.72 6.83 3.48
CA HIS A 156 -6.58 7.22 4.89
C HIS A 156 -5.88 8.57 5.10
N TRP A 157 -5.25 9.14 4.06
CA TRP A 157 -4.51 10.39 4.21
C TRP A 157 -5.46 11.55 4.54
N ALA A 158 -5.06 12.40 5.49
CA ALA A 158 -5.86 13.58 5.84
C ALA A 158 -5.77 14.68 4.79
N ASP A 159 -4.60 14.83 4.18
CA ASP A 159 -4.31 15.79 3.11
C ASP A 159 -3.55 15.09 1.95
N PRO A 160 -4.28 14.45 1.04
CA PRO A 160 -3.67 13.80 -0.12
C PRO A 160 -2.93 14.79 -1.03
N THR A 161 -3.37 16.04 -1.11
CA THR A 161 -2.72 17.05 -1.96
C THR A 161 -1.32 17.40 -1.46
N SER A 162 -1.18 17.67 -0.16
CA SER A 162 0.14 17.88 0.45
C SER A 162 0.98 16.61 0.37
N GLY A 163 0.38 15.42 0.57
CA GLY A 163 1.07 14.15 0.40
C GLY A 163 1.65 13.96 -1.00
N MET A 164 0.90 14.30 -2.04
CA MET A 164 1.39 14.24 -3.42
C MET A 164 2.51 15.24 -3.70
N ALA A 165 2.43 16.45 -3.14
CA ALA A 165 3.50 17.44 -3.26
C ALA A 165 4.80 16.98 -2.58
N GLU A 166 4.70 16.35 -1.42
CA GLU A 166 5.85 15.78 -0.72
C GLU A 166 6.45 14.57 -1.46
N ILE A 167 5.60 13.70 -2.02
CA ILE A 167 6.06 12.58 -2.88
C ILE A 167 6.82 13.13 -4.09
N ASP A 168 6.31 14.18 -4.74
CA ASP A 168 7.04 14.82 -5.83
C ASP A 168 8.40 15.34 -5.37
N ARG A 169 8.44 16.06 -4.26
CA ARG A 169 9.66 16.66 -3.72
C ARG A 169 10.75 15.61 -3.44
N VAL A 170 10.38 14.47 -2.85
CA VAL A 170 11.36 13.44 -2.46
C VAL A 170 11.75 12.51 -3.60
N LEU A 171 10.99 12.45 -4.70
CA LEU A 171 11.37 11.71 -5.90
C LEU A 171 12.48 12.44 -6.64
N ARG A 172 13.38 11.68 -7.27
CA ARG A 172 14.33 12.23 -8.23
C ARG A 172 13.63 12.69 -9.52
N PRO A 173 14.19 13.67 -10.24
CA PRO A 173 13.70 14.03 -11.58
C PRO A 173 13.58 12.80 -12.49
N GLY A 174 12.44 12.65 -13.16
CA GLY A 174 12.14 11.50 -14.00
C GLY A 174 11.77 10.20 -13.28
N ALA A 175 11.81 10.18 -11.94
CA ALA A 175 11.41 9.03 -11.15
C ALA A 175 9.88 8.92 -11.02
N SER A 176 9.39 7.74 -10.60
CA SER A 176 7.97 7.43 -10.57
C SER A 176 7.42 7.24 -9.16
N ALA A 177 6.11 7.49 -9.02
CA ALA A 177 5.32 6.99 -7.91
C ALA A 177 4.30 5.96 -8.40
N LEU A 178 4.15 4.85 -7.67
CA LEU A 178 3.18 3.79 -7.95
C LEU A 178 2.22 3.63 -6.78
N ILE A 179 0.92 3.82 -7.03
CA ILE A 179 -0.09 3.79 -5.99
C ILE A 179 -1.13 2.72 -6.34
N TRP A 180 -1.36 1.79 -5.42
CA TRP A 180 -2.47 0.84 -5.48
C TRP A 180 -3.50 1.21 -4.44
N ASP A 181 -4.68 1.62 -4.90
CA ASP A 181 -5.77 1.98 -4.00
C ASP A 181 -7.13 1.64 -4.62
N PHE A 182 -8.21 1.87 -3.89
CA PHE A 182 -9.56 1.60 -4.36
C PHE A 182 -9.88 2.42 -5.61
N ARG A 183 -10.67 1.81 -6.50
CA ARG A 183 -11.17 2.51 -7.68
C ARG A 183 -12.29 3.49 -7.28
N PRO A 184 -12.40 4.63 -7.98
CA PRO A 184 -13.56 5.51 -7.85
C PRO A 184 -14.87 4.71 -8.00
N GLY A 185 -15.83 4.96 -7.11
CA GLY A 185 -17.11 4.26 -7.11
C GLY A 185 -17.12 2.88 -6.44
N PHE A 186 -15.97 2.32 -6.04
CA PHE A 186 -15.91 1.13 -5.20
C PHE A 186 -15.59 1.53 -3.76
N GLN A 187 -16.60 1.64 -2.93
CA GLN A 187 -16.47 2.13 -1.56
C GLN A 187 -17.18 1.21 -0.58
N PRO A 188 -16.55 0.10 -0.17
CA PRO A 188 -17.20 -0.80 0.76
C PRO A 188 -17.28 -0.24 2.19
N PHE A 189 -16.51 0.82 2.55
CA PHE A 189 -16.27 1.13 3.96
C PHE A 189 -16.34 2.60 4.37
N HIS A 190 -16.24 3.56 3.45
CA HIS A 190 -16.21 4.99 3.75
C HIS A 190 -16.99 5.77 2.69
N GLY A 191 -17.46 6.96 3.06
CA GLY A 191 -18.06 7.93 2.12
C GLY A 191 -17.12 8.28 0.97
N ASP A 192 -17.37 9.34 0.25
CA ASP A 192 -16.61 9.70 -0.97
C ASP A 192 -15.09 9.63 -0.76
N LEU A 193 -14.48 8.55 -1.28
CA LEU A 193 -13.03 8.45 -1.33
C LEU A 193 -12.54 9.45 -2.38
N PRO A 194 -11.50 10.22 -2.06
CA PRO A 194 -10.90 11.11 -3.04
C PRO A 194 -10.42 10.29 -4.24
N ASP A 195 -10.71 10.76 -5.46
CA ASP A 195 -10.07 10.18 -6.64
C ASP A 195 -8.57 10.49 -6.53
N PRO A 196 -7.70 9.48 -6.47
CA PRO A 196 -6.27 9.71 -6.43
C PRO A 196 -5.77 10.62 -7.57
N VAL A 197 -6.43 10.57 -8.73
CA VAL A 197 -6.11 11.39 -9.89
C VAL A 197 -6.48 12.86 -9.65
N GLU A 198 -7.57 13.15 -8.95
CA GLU A 198 -7.98 14.54 -8.65
C GLU A 198 -6.96 15.25 -7.74
N HIS A 199 -6.31 14.54 -6.83
CA HIS A 199 -5.30 15.12 -5.91
C HIS A 199 -3.96 15.41 -6.56
N THR A 200 -3.75 14.94 -7.80
CA THR A 200 -2.55 15.29 -8.57
C THR A 200 -2.71 16.61 -9.34
N HIS A 201 -3.94 17.19 -9.38
CA HIS A 201 -4.15 18.47 -10.06
C HIS A 201 -3.39 19.60 -9.34
N GLY A 202 -2.38 20.14 -10.03
CA GLY A 202 -1.52 21.21 -9.51
C GLY A 202 -0.22 20.73 -8.85
N ALA A 203 -0.04 19.42 -8.64
CA ALA A 203 1.27 18.86 -8.33
C ALA A 203 2.12 18.73 -9.60
N PRO A 204 3.44 18.86 -9.51
CA PRO A 204 4.35 18.63 -10.65
C PRO A 204 4.35 17.16 -11.11
N LEU A 205 3.84 16.24 -10.31
CA LEU A 205 3.62 14.85 -10.70
C LEU A 205 2.58 14.73 -11.81
N ARG A 206 2.94 14.08 -12.89
CA ARG A 206 2.06 13.80 -14.01
C ARG A 206 1.55 12.36 -13.95
N VAL A 207 0.24 12.18 -13.94
CA VAL A 207 -0.38 10.85 -14.12
C VAL A 207 -0.10 10.36 -15.54
N VAL A 208 0.56 9.22 -15.66
CA VAL A 208 0.85 8.57 -16.95
C VAL A 208 -0.04 7.36 -17.18
N GLY A 209 -0.63 6.80 -16.14
CA GLY A 209 -1.57 5.69 -16.26
C GLY A 209 -2.39 5.48 -15.00
N ALA A 210 -3.64 5.09 -15.21
CA ALA A 210 -4.52 4.56 -14.16
C ALA A 210 -5.19 3.30 -14.72
N THR A 211 -4.78 2.14 -14.25
CA THR A 211 -5.24 0.85 -14.78
C THR A 211 -5.90 0.02 -13.67
N PRO A 212 -7.04 -0.63 -13.98
CA PRO A 212 -7.62 -1.58 -13.05
C PRO A 212 -6.59 -2.65 -12.69
N TRP A 213 -6.34 -2.84 -11.39
CA TRP A 213 -5.49 -3.91 -10.93
C TRP A 213 -6.29 -5.18 -10.76
N GLN A 214 -5.93 -6.24 -11.50
CA GLN A 214 -6.64 -7.51 -11.45
C GLN A 214 -6.07 -8.39 -10.33
N TRP A 215 -6.89 -8.65 -9.34
CA TRP A 215 -6.59 -9.68 -8.35
C TRP A 215 -6.55 -11.06 -9.00
N PRO A 216 -5.80 -12.01 -8.42
CA PRO A 216 -5.78 -13.40 -8.90
C PRO A 216 -7.17 -14.03 -9.03
N TRP A 217 -8.16 -13.51 -8.28
CA TRP A 217 -9.56 -13.95 -8.23
C TRP A 217 -10.50 -13.15 -9.16
N ARG A 218 -9.94 -12.30 -10.06
CA ARG A 218 -10.67 -11.44 -11.02
C ARG A 218 -11.58 -10.36 -10.40
N PHE A 219 -11.36 -9.96 -9.15
CA PHE A 219 -12.04 -8.81 -8.55
C PHE A 219 -11.32 -7.51 -8.89
N ASN A 220 -12.04 -6.57 -9.51
CA ASN A 220 -11.52 -5.28 -9.98
C ASN A 220 -11.94 -4.13 -9.05
N PHE A 221 -11.59 -4.20 -7.76
CA PHE A 221 -11.94 -3.13 -6.82
C PHE A 221 -10.77 -2.15 -6.54
N THR A 222 -9.58 -2.47 -7.01
CA THR A 222 -8.42 -1.59 -6.92
C THR A 222 -7.93 -1.15 -8.29
N GLN A 223 -7.17 -0.07 -8.31
CA GLN A 223 -6.44 0.43 -9.46
C GLN A 223 -4.98 0.64 -9.10
N ARG A 224 -4.11 0.54 -10.09
CA ARG A 224 -2.73 0.98 -10.06
C ARG A 224 -2.64 2.31 -10.77
N ILE A 225 -2.12 3.29 -10.10
CA ILE A 225 -1.88 4.64 -10.63
C ILE A 225 -0.38 4.82 -10.74
N GLU A 226 0.07 5.26 -11.88
CA GLU A 226 1.46 5.60 -12.14
C GLU A 226 1.58 7.09 -12.38
N LEU A 227 2.48 7.70 -11.61
CA LEU A 227 2.81 9.11 -11.71
C LEU A 227 4.31 9.25 -11.99
N ILE A 228 4.68 10.25 -12.77
CA ILE A 228 6.08 10.55 -13.06
C ILE A 228 6.35 12.00 -12.68
N ARG A 229 7.43 12.20 -11.92
CA ARG A 229 8.00 13.52 -11.72
C ARG A 229 8.60 14.02 -13.03
N ALA A 230 8.34 15.27 -13.40
CA ALA A 230 8.96 15.86 -14.58
C ALA A 230 10.49 15.77 -14.46
N GLY A 231 11.16 15.41 -15.57
CA GLY A 231 12.61 15.58 -15.68
C GLY A 231 12.96 17.05 -15.90
N ASP A 232 14.16 17.42 -15.53
CA ASP A 232 14.71 18.76 -15.79
C ASP A 232 14.83 19.03 -17.30
#